data_dcd2de8c6869af651be490f1149f3ac6
#
_entry.id   dcd2de8c6869af651be490f1149f3ac6
#
_cell.length_a   1.000
_cell.length_b   1.000
_cell.length_c   1.000
_cell.angle_alpha   90.00
_cell.angle_beta   90.00
_cell.angle_gamma   90.00
#
_symmetry.space_group_name_H-M   'P 1'
#
loop_
_entity.id
_entity.type
_entity.pdbx_description
1 polymer ?
#
loop_
_entity_poly.entity_id
_entity_poly.type
_entity_poly.pdbx_seq_one_letter_code
_entity_poly.pdbx_strand_id
1 'polypeptide(L)'
;MWTTYHPTEVDDRGLADLEAKWRLLLDRGVPFSVGVVGTRENLDAAERLRGRLDRRVYVWINAYKREGNYYTLQDRQRIRGLDPLFDRNDQHYPSLGRPCTAGQRAVYLDDEGDLRRCLFVGEVIGNLFRDGWAALPAPLGCPERTCHCYVGHMHVVELDFRAVYGDYIAARIPLEYHVTSPASRP
;
A
#
# COMPACT_ATOMS: atom_id res chain seq x y z
N MET A 1 -9.77 -2.46 3.19
CA MET A 1 -8.69 -3.15 3.98
C MET A 1 -7.58 -3.59 3.04
N TRP A 2 -6.34 -3.70 3.54
CA TRP A 2 -5.21 -4.24 2.79
C TRP A 2 -4.75 -5.55 3.44
N THR A 3 -4.47 -6.57 2.62
CA THR A 3 -3.91 -7.86 3.03
C THR A 3 -2.61 -8.14 2.27
N THR A 4 -1.78 -9.03 2.76
CA THR A 4 -0.52 -9.39 2.10
C THR A 4 -0.42 -10.91 1.95
N TYR A 5 0.06 -11.34 0.78
CA TYR A 5 0.42 -12.72 0.51
C TYR A 5 1.96 -12.83 0.42
N HIS A 6 2.52 -13.70 1.21
CA HIS A 6 3.95 -14.02 1.24
C HIS A 6 4.17 -15.45 0.72
N PRO A 7 4.51 -15.62 -0.56
CA PRO A 7 4.64 -16.96 -1.16
C PRO A 7 5.67 -17.86 -0.51
N THR A 8 6.68 -17.28 0.16
CA THR A 8 7.73 -18.02 0.87
C THR A 8 7.29 -18.54 2.23
N GLU A 9 6.22 -17.96 2.80
CA GLU A 9 5.74 -18.27 4.15
C GLU A 9 4.41 -19.05 4.14
N VAL A 10 3.75 -19.10 2.99
CA VAL A 10 2.39 -19.64 2.86
C VAL A 10 2.40 -20.76 1.82
N ASP A 11 2.23 -21.97 2.28
CA ASP A 11 2.04 -23.15 1.44
C ASP A 11 0.64 -23.18 0.77
N ASP A 12 0.36 -24.20 -0.04
CA ASP A 12 -0.93 -24.33 -0.75
C ASP A 12 -2.13 -24.41 0.19
N ARG A 13 -1.97 -25.02 1.38
CA ARG A 13 -3.03 -25.10 2.40
C ARG A 13 -3.28 -23.74 3.02
N GLY A 14 -2.23 -23.05 3.41
CA GLY A 14 -2.31 -21.68 3.93
C GLY A 14 -2.91 -20.70 2.93
N LEU A 15 -2.61 -20.87 1.62
CA LEU A 15 -3.22 -20.08 0.56
C LEU A 15 -4.73 -20.37 0.45
N ALA A 16 -5.16 -21.62 0.55
CA ALA A 16 -6.58 -21.98 0.54
C ALA A 16 -7.32 -21.35 1.74
N ASP A 17 -6.70 -21.33 2.92
CA ASP A 17 -7.25 -20.67 4.11
C ASP A 17 -7.36 -19.15 3.92
N LEU A 18 -6.37 -18.51 3.29
CA LEU A 18 -6.44 -17.09 2.94
C LEU A 18 -7.56 -16.82 1.93
N GLU A 19 -7.70 -17.63 0.90
CA GLU A 19 -8.77 -17.51 -0.09
C GLU A 19 -10.17 -17.64 0.54
N ALA A 20 -10.35 -18.53 1.49
CA ALA A 20 -11.60 -18.65 2.24
C ALA A 20 -11.92 -17.36 3.02
N LYS A 21 -10.90 -16.75 3.64
CA LYS A 21 -11.05 -15.47 4.36
C LYS A 21 -11.36 -14.32 3.40
N TRP A 22 -10.67 -14.24 2.24
CA TRP A 22 -10.94 -13.23 1.23
C TRP A 22 -12.34 -13.37 0.62
N ARG A 23 -12.81 -14.59 0.40
CA ARG A 23 -14.20 -14.84 -0.04
C ARG A 23 -15.20 -14.33 1.00
N LEU A 24 -14.96 -14.58 2.28
CA LEU A 24 -15.81 -14.07 3.35
C LEU A 24 -15.86 -12.53 3.37
N LEU A 25 -14.74 -11.85 3.09
CA LEU A 25 -14.71 -10.38 2.98
C LEU A 25 -15.56 -9.90 1.79
N LEU A 26 -15.43 -10.56 0.62
CA LEU A 26 -16.24 -10.24 -0.56
C LEU A 26 -17.74 -10.44 -0.31
N ASP A 27 -18.12 -11.55 0.32
CA ASP A 27 -19.51 -11.90 0.63
C ASP A 27 -20.15 -10.88 1.59
N ARG A 28 -19.33 -10.23 2.43
CA ARG A 28 -19.75 -9.18 3.36
C ARG A 28 -19.60 -7.78 2.81
N GLY A 29 -19.23 -7.62 1.55
CA GLY A 29 -19.05 -6.32 0.92
C GLY A 29 -17.87 -5.50 1.49
N VAL A 30 -16.90 -6.14 2.15
CA VAL A 30 -15.71 -5.46 2.68
C VAL A 30 -14.69 -5.29 1.57
N PRO A 31 -14.40 -4.06 1.11
CA PRO A 31 -13.41 -3.84 0.09
C PRO A 31 -12.00 -4.11 0.62
N PHE A 32 -11.19 -4.84 -0.15
CA PHE A 32 -9.80 -5.11 0.19
C PHE A 32 -8.92 -5.26 -1.05
N SER A 33 -7.63 -5.15 -0.85
CA SER A 33 -6.60 -5.47 -1.83
C SER A 33 -5.64 -6.52 -1.30
N VAL A 34 -4.91 -7.19 -2.20
CA VAL A 34 -3.87 -8.16 -1.84
C VAL A 34 -2.53 -7.69 -2.38
N GLY A 35 -1.57 -7.50 -1.49
CA GLY A 35 -0.21 -7.14 -1.84
C GLY A 35 0.71 -8.35 -1.92
N VAL A 36 1.65 -8.32 -2.87
CA VAL A 36 2.73 -9.29 -2.98
C VAL A 36 4.06 -8.55 -3.10
N VAL A 37 5.09 -9.01 -2.40
CA VAL A 37 6.44 -8.46 -2.58
C VAL A 37 6.95 -8.86 -3.96
N GLY A 38 7.31 -7.87 -4.76
CA GLY A 38 7.67 -8.02 -6.18
C GLY A 38 9.10 -8.48 -6.41
N THR A 39 9.60 -9.45 -5.66
CA THR A 39 10.86 -10.10 -6.03
C THR A 39 10.62 -11.01 -7.24
N ARG A 40 11.67 -11.28 -8.04
CA ARG A 40 11.56 -12.12 -9.24
C ARG A 40 11.04 -13.51 -8.93
N GLU A 41 11.46 -14.07 -7.79
CA GLU A 41 11.05 -15.38 -7.30
C GLU A 41 9.54 -15.45 -6.99
N ASN A 42 8.93 -14.31 -6.67
CA ASN A 42 7.52 -14.22 -6.31
C ASN A 42 6.60 -13.98 -7.51
N LEU A 43 7.13 -13.65 -8.70
CA LEU A 43 6.28 -13.26 -9.85
C LEU A 43 5.36 -14.40 -10.30
N ASP A 44 5.88 -15.64 -10.37
CA ASP A 44 5.05 -16.78 -10.75
C ASP A 44 3.94 -17.04 -9.73
N ALA A 45 4.23 -16.87 -8.44
CA ALA A 45 3.24 -17.00 -7.39
C ALA A 45 2.19 -15.87 -7.44
N ALA A 46 2.61 -14.65 -7.77
CA ALA A 46 1.70 -13.51 -7.93
C ALA A 46 0.74 -13.71 -9.13
N GLU A 47 1.24 -14.25 -10.23
CA GLU A 47 0.41 -14.59 -11.41
C GLU A 47 -0.59 -15.69 -11.08
N ARG A 48 -0.16 -16.77 -10.41
CA ARG A 48 -1.07 -17.82 -9.94
C ARG A 48 -2.13 -17.28 -9.00
N LEU A 49 -1.73 -16.42 -8.04
CA LEU A 49 -2.65 -15.76 -7.13
C LEU A 49 -3.69 -14.94 -7.90
N ARG A 50 -3.28 -14.11 -8.89
CA ARG A 50 -4.21 -13.32 -9.70
C ARG A 50 -5.25 -14.21 -10.42
N GLY A 51 -4.82 -15.37 -10.93
CA GLY A 51 -5.73 -16.33 -11.58
C GLY A 51 -6.77 -16.96 -10.64
N ARG A 52 -6.51 -16.98 -9.34
CA ARG A 52 -7.39 -17.58 -8.30
C ARG A 52 -8.28 -16.55 -7.61
N LEU A 53 -7.90 -15.28 -7.62
CA LEU A 53 -8.66 -14.21 -6.98
C LEU A 53 -9.81 -13.71 -7.86
N ASP A 54 -10.91 -13.33 -7.19
CA ASP A 54 -11.99 -12.59 -7.83
C ASP A 54 -11.45 -11.32 -8.52
N ARG A 55 -11.99 -10.99 -9.70
CA ARG A 55 -11.55 -9.85 -10.49
C ARG A 55 -11.79 -8.50 -9.80
N ARG A 56 -12.71 -8.45 -8.84
CA ARG A 56 -13.00 -7.27 -8.01
C ARG A 56 -11.88 -6.97 -7.00
N VAL A 57 -11.00 -7.92 -6.74
CA VAL A 57 -9.89 -7.73 -5.80
C VAL A 57 -8.67 -7.20 -6.55
N TYR A 58 -8.20 -6.03 -6.16
CA TYR A 58 -6.96 -5.49 -6.70
C TYR A 58 -5.74 -6.21 -6.12
N VAL A 59 -4.86 -6.66 -6.99
CA VAL A 59 -3.55 -7.19 -6.63
C VAL A 59 -2.52 -6.10 -6.91
N TRP A 60 -1.79 -5.69 -5.90
CA TRP A 60 -0.71 -4.71 -6.06
C TRP A 60 0.64 -5.35 -5.76
N ILE A 61 1.65 -4.94 -6.48
CA ILE A 61 3.00 -5.46 -6.36
C ILE A 61 3.88 -4.45 -5.64
N ASN A 62 4.36 -4.80 -4.44
CA ASN A 62 5.28 -3.95 -3.70
C ASN A 62 6.67 -4.04 -4.31
N ALA A 63 7.12 -2.97 -4.95
CA ALA A 63 8.38 -2.94 -5.68
C ALA A 63 9.58 -3.23 -4.76
N TYR A 64 10.45 -4.12 -5.20
CA TYR A 64 11.74 -4.36 -4.58
C TYR A 64 12.72 -3.26 -5.02
N LYS A 65 13.05 -2.36 -4.09
CA LYS A 65 13.84 -1.14 -4.36
C LYS A 65 15.20 -1.12 -3.65
N ARG A 66 15.68 -2.28 -3.20
CA ARG A 66 16.99 -2.37 -2.54
C ARG A 66 18.15 -2.41 -3.52
N GLU A 67 17.87 -2.74 -4.79
CA GLU A 67 18.85 -2.82 -5.86
C GLU A 67 18.43 -1.94 -7.03
N GLY A 68 19.37 -1.19 -7.58
CA GLY A 68 19.12 -0.41 -8.80
C GLY A 68 18.94 -1.35 -10.01
N ASN A 69 18.03 -1.01 -10.91
CA ASN A 69 17.76 -1.79 -12.13
C ASN A 69 17.41 -3.26 -11.87
N TYR A 70 16.76 -3.54 -10.74
CA TYR A 70 16.39 -4.91 -10.36
C TYR A 70 15.52 -5.60 -11.41
N TYR A 71 14.54 -4.92 -11.98
CA TYR A 71 13.61 -5.51 -12.93
C TYR A 71 14.10 -5.41 -14.38
N THR A 72 14.05 -6.54 -15.11
CA THR A 72 14.18 -6.56 -16.56
C THR A 72 12.93 -5.97 -17.22
N LEU A 73 12.99 -5.70 -18.53
CA LEU A 73 11.81 -5.28 -19.30
C LEU A 73 10.69 -6.34 -19.25
N GLN A 74 11.06 -7.61 -19.29
CA GLN A 74 10.11 -8.72 -19.20
C GLN A 74 9.45 -8.78 -17.81
N ASP A 75 10.21 -8.62 -16.72
CA ASP A 75 9.67 -8.55 -15.36
C ASP A 75 8.65 -7.42 -15.25
N ARG A 76 9.00 -6.22 -15.75
CA ARG A 76 8.10 -5.06 -15.73
C ARG A 76 6.81 -5.30 -16.53
N GLN A 77 6.90 -5.98 -17.69
CA GLN A 77 5.71 -6.32 -18.48
C GLN A 77 4.78 -7.28 -17.70
N ARG A 78 5.34 -8.32 -17.08
CA ARG A 78 4.58 -9.26 -16.25
C ARG A 78 3.91 -8.54 -15.09
N ILE A 79 4.67 -7.71 -14.36
CA ILE A 79 4.17 -6.98 -13.20
C ILE A 79 3.05 -6.00 -13.59
N ARG A 80 3.20 -5.26 -14.70
CA ARG A 80 2.15 -4.34 -15.19
C ARG A 80 0.86 -5.07 -15.59
N GLY A 81 0.97 -6.34 -15.99
CA GLY A 81 -0.21 -7.19 -16.23
C GLY A 81 -0.98 -7.54 -14.94
N LEU A 82 -0.32 -7.51 -13.79
CA LEU A 82 -0.90 -7.74 -12.47
C LEU A 82 -1.32 -6.45 -11.78
N ASP A 83 -0.44 -5.45 -11.83
CA ASP A 83 -0.56 -4.16 -11.17
C ASP A 83 -0.26 -3.04 -12.18
N PRO A 84 -1.28 -2.48 -12.83
CA PRO A 84 -1.09 -1.37 -13.78
C PRO A 84 -0.48 -0.11 -13.16
N LEU A 85 -0.53 0.03 -11.84
CA LEU A 85 0.01 1.18 -11.09
C LEU A 85 1.44 0.95 -10.61
N PHE A 86 2.06 -0.20 -10.95
CA PHE A 86 3.38 -0.59 -10.48
C PHE A 86 4.44 0.48 -10.70
N ASP A 87 4.45 1.16 -11.86
CA ASP A 87 5.44 2.17 -12.15
C ASP A 87 5.38 3.37 -11.19
N ARG A 88 4.24 3.63 -10.56
CA ARG A 88 4.12 4.64 -9.49
C ARG A 88 4.77 4.16 -8.20
N ASN A 89 4.75 2.85 -7.94
CA ASN A 89 5.41 2.27 -6.78
C ASN A 89 6.93 2.14 -7.00
N ASP A 90 7.36 1.71 -8.19
CA ASP A 90 8.77 1.50 -8.53
C ASP A 90 9.48 2.83 -8.83
N GLN A 91 9.36 3.78 -7.90
CA GLN A 91 9.94 5.11 -8.00
C GLN A 91 10.59 5.52 -6.67
N HIS A 92 11.58 6.39 -6.79
CA HIS A 92 12.13 7.18 -5.70
C HIS A 92 11.83 8.65 -5.99
N TYR A 93 11.00 9.27 -5.16
CA TYR A 93 10.58 10.65 -5.37
C TYR A 93 11.44 11.61 -4.56
N PRO A 94 11.99 12.69 -5.15
CA PRO A 94 12.58 13.77 -4.40
C PRO A 94 11.54 14.35 -3.43
N SER A 95 11.85 14.42 -2.14
CA SER A 95 10.85 14.79 -1.13
C SER A 95 11.28 15.92 -0.18
N LEU A 96 12.55 16.28 -0.15
CA LEU A 96 13.04 17.32 0.74
C LEU A 96 12.27 18.64 0.56
N GLY A 97 11.66 19.11 1.64
CA GLY A 97 10.88 20.34 1.65
C GLY A 97 9.50 20.24 0.99
N ARG A 98 9.17 19.14 0.31
CA ARG A 98 7.87 19.00 -0.37
C ARG A 98 6.74 18.76 0.62
N PRO A 99 5.57 19.37 0.40
CA PRO A 99 4.41 19.18 1.26
C PRO A 99 4.00 17.71 1.35
N CYS A 100 3.80 17.21 2.58
CA CYS A 100 3.45 15.83 2.88
C CYS A 100 2.41 15.76 3.99
N THR A 101 1.33 15.02 3.79
CA THR A 101 0.23 14.86 4.75
C THR A 101 0.50 13.77 5.80
N ALA A 102 1.68 13.13 5.78
CA ALA A 102 2.10 12.22 6.85
C ALA A 102 2.22 12.99 8.17
N GLY A 103 1.71 12.41 9.25
CA GLY A 103 1.54 13.05 10.54
C GLY A 103 0.17 13.68 10.76
N GLN A 104 -0.61 13.87 9.68
CA GLN A 104 -2.00 14.36 9.74
C GLN A 104 -3.02 13.25 9.46
N ARG A 105 -2.82 12.52 8.35
CA ARG A 105 -3.76 11.49 7.86
C ARG A 105 -3.32 10.09 8.22
N ALA A 106 -2.04 9.90 8.47
CA ALA A 106 -1.46 8.66 8.94
C ALA A 106 -0.25 8.98 9.80
N VAL A 107 0.01 8.14 10.77
CA VAL A 107 1.20 8.19 11.63
C VAL A 107 1.82 6.82 11.69
N TYR A 108 3.10 6.80 11.99
CA TYR A 108 3.77 5.62 12.49
C TYR A 108 3.70 5.62 14.02
N LEU A 109 3.30 4.48 14.58
CA LEU A 109 3.23 4.24 16.02
C LEU A 109 4.12 3.02 16.33
N ASP A 110 5.03 3.16 17.26
CA ASP A 110 5.84 2.04 17.75
C ASP A 110 5.26 1.42 19.04
N ASP A 111 5.94 0.40 19.55
CA ASP A 111 5.52 -0.37 20.71
C ASP A 111 5.65 0.40 22.05
N GLU A 112 6.49 1.43 22.10
CA GLU A 112 6.56 2.35 23.23
C GLU A 112 5.48 3.44 23.19
N GLY A 113 4.68 3.48 22.13
CA GLY A 113 3.63 4.48 21.94
C GLY A 113 4.11 5.77 21.33
N ASP A 114 5.35 5.84 20.86
CA ASP A 114 5.88 7.02 20.21
C ASP A 114 5.28 7.21 18.81
N LEU A 115 4.79 8.41 18.58
CA LEU A 115 4.20 8.83 17.33
C LEU A 115 5.25 9.54 16.48
N ARG A 116 5.38 9.09 15.22
CA ARG A 116 6.18 9.78 14.22
C ARG A 116 5.31 10.08 12.99
N ARG A 117 5.65 11.13 12.27
CA ARG A 117 4.90 11.46 11.05
C ARG A 117 5.01 10.39 9.96
N CYS A 118 6.11 9.64 9.92
CA CYS A 118 6.41 8.63 8.91
C CYS A 118 7.45 7.65 9.47
N LEU A 119 7.45 6.40 9.02
CA LEU A 119 8.43 5.36 9.39
C LEU A 119 9.89 5.80 9.15
N PHE A 120 10.13 6.65 8.13
CA PHE A 120 11.47 7.09 7.75
C PHE A 120 11.88 8.43 8.38
N VAL A 121 11.00 9.07 9.14
CA VAL A 121 11.30 10.31 9.86
C VAL A 121 11.45 9.98 11.34
N GLY A 122 12.69 10.12 11.84
CA GLY A 122 13.01 9.72 13.22
C GLY A 122 12.45 10.63 14.31
N GLU A 123 11.98 11.84 13.96
CA GLU A 123 11.41 12.79 14.91
C GLU A 123 10.14 12.26 15.57
N VAL A 124 10.13 12.18 16.90
CA VAL A 124 8.95 11.83 17.69
C VAL A 124 8.10 13.10 17.84
N ILE A 125 6.84 13.02 17.43
CA ILE A 125 5.88 14.14 17.47
C ILE A 125 4.92 14.07 18.67
N GLY A 126 4.97 12.99 19.44
CA GLY A 126 4.18 12.77 20.65
C GLY A 126 4.23 11.32 21.09
N ASN A 127 3.53 10.99 22.18
CA ASN A 127 3.37 9.63 22.63
C ASN A 127 1.90 9.34 22.94
N LEU A 128 1.34 8.32 22.27
CA LEU A 128 -0.09 8.01 22.35
C LEU A 128 -0.55 7.69 23.78
N PHE A 129 0.28 6.97 24.56
CA PHE A 129 -0.09 6.52 25.91
C PHE A 129 0.03 7.63 26.95
N ARG A 130 0.92 8.60 26.72
CA ARG A 130 1.17 9.71 27.65
C ARG A 130 0.38 10.97 27.29
N ASP A 131 0.36 11.32 25.99
CA ASP A 131 -0.10 12.63 25.51
C ASP A 131 -1.41 12.54 24.71
N GLY A 132 -1.85 11.32 24.38
CA GLY A 132 -2.95 11.09 23.45
C GLY A 132 -2.57 11.40 22.01
N TRP A 133 -3.58 11.48 21.15
CA TRP A 133 -3.38 11.80 19.74
C TRP A 133 -3.44 13.32 19.50
N ALA A 134 -2.40 13.85 18.90
CA ALA A 134 -2.38 15.23 18.39
C ALA A 134 -1.92 15.22 16.92
N ALA A 135 -2.83 15.47 15.98
CA ALA A 135 -2.49 15.58 14.56
C ALA A 135 -1.66 16.85 14.28
N LEU A 136 -0.71 16.76 13.35
CA LEU A 136 -0.01 17.94 12.85
C LEU A 136 -1.00 18.87 12.12
N PRO A 137 -0.92 20.20 12.33
CA PRO A 137 -1.95 21.14 11.89
C PRO A 137 -2.00 21.36 10.38
N ALA A 138 -0.91 21.16 9.67
CA ALA A 138 -0.80 21.44 8.23
C ALA A 138 0.19 20.46 7.56
N PRO A 139 0.13 20.26 6.24
CA PRO A 139 1.16 19.54 5.52
C PRO A 139 2.50 20.22 5.73
N LEU A 140 3.45 19.51 6.33
CA LEU A 140 4.80 19.99 6.55
C LEU A 140 5.72 19.51 5.42
N GLY A 141 6.77 20.27 5.13
CA GLY A 141 7.84 19.82 4.26
C GLY A 141 8.46 18.52 4.76
N CYS A 142 8.75 17.60 3.86
CA CYS A 142 9.43 16.36 4.21
C CYS A 142 10.90 16.65 4.57
N PRO A 143 11.43 16.15 5.70
CA PRO A 143 12.85 16.31 6.03
C PRO A 143 13.76 15.37 5.23
N GLU A 144 13.20 14.31 4.64
CA GLU A 144 13.95 13.31 3.90
C GLU A 144 14.21 13.73 2.46
N ARG A 145 15.43 13.46 1.96
CA ARG A 145 15.81 13.82 0.57
C ARG A 145 14.97 13.06 -0.45
N THR A 146 14.63 11.80 -0.14
CA THR A 146 13.99 10.88 -1.06
C THR A 146 12.91 10.08 -0.37
N CYS A 147 11.70 10.09 -0.91
CA CYS A 147 10.64 9.21 -0.52
C CYS A 147 10.67 7.96 -1.40
N HIS A 148 10.90 6.79 -0.79
CA HIS A 148 11.03 5.50 -1.48
C HIS A 148 10.01 4.46 -1.00
N CYS A 149 9.25 4.77 0.01
CA CYS A 149 8.22 3.89 0.55
C CYS A 149 6.87 4.19 -0.12
N TYR A 150 6.19 3.17 -0.64
CA TYR A 150 4.91 3.37 -1.29
C TYR A 150 3.84 3.95 -0.37
N VAL A 151 3.86 3.59 0.91
CA VAL A 151 3.00 4.23 1.93
C VAL A 151 3.34 5.71 2.07
N GLY A 152 4.62 6.07 2.04
CA GLY A 152 5.07 7.46 2.06
C GLY A 152 4.62 8.24 0.82
N HIS A 153 4.72 7.64 -0.37
CA HIS A 153 4.32 8.26 -1.64
C HIS A 153 2.87 8.76 -1.59
N MET A 154 1.96 8.01 -0.95
CA MET A 154 0.54 8.36 -0.81
C MET A 154 0.31 9.67 -0.05
N HIS A 155 1.28 10.13 0.71
CA HIS A 155 1.20 11.32 1.53
C HIS A 155 1.91 12.53 0.91
N VAL A 156 2.72 12.34 -0.14
CA VAL A 156 3.33 13.45 -0.90
C VAL A 156 2.24 14.14 -1.71
N VAL A 157 1.96 15.41 -1.41
CA VAL A 157 0.79 16.13 -1.96
C VAL A 157 0.83 16.19 -3.48
N GLU A 158 2.00 16.48 -4.06
CA GLU A 158 2.17 16.65 -5.50
C GLU A 158 1.95 15.36 -6.32
N LEU A 159 2.05 14.19 -5.69
CA LEU A 159 1.84 12.91 -6.38
C LEU A 159 0.36 12.55 -6.58
N ASP A 160 -0.52 13.25 -5.89
CA ASP A 160 -1.97 13.13 -5.98
C ASP A 160 -2.50 11.68 -6.06
N PHE A 161 -2.00 10.82 -5.18
CA PHE A 161 -2.49 9.44 -5.11
C PHE A 161 -3.98 9.35 -4.74
N ARG A 162 -4.54 10.43 -4.20
CA ARG A 162 -5.95 10.49 -3.89
C ARG A 162 -6.83 10.49 -5.15
N ALA A 163 -6.36 11.07 -6.25
CA ALA A 163 -7.02 10.98 -7.55
C ALA A 163 -7.08 9.54 -8.09
N VAL A 164 -6.20 8.66 -7.61
CA VAL A 164 -6.14 7.25 -8.04
C VAL A 164 -6.96 6.33 -7.13
N TYR A 165 -6.87 6.54 -5.82
CA TYR A 165 -7.42 5.62 -4.82
C TYR A 165 -8.65 6.16 -4.07
N GLY A 166 -8.96 7.44 -4.18
CA GLY A 166 -10.03 8.08 -3.42
C GLY A 166 -9.87 7.87 -1.91
N ASP A 167 -10.95 7.47 -1.24
CA ASP A 167 -10.96 7.22 0.21
C ASP A 167 -10.30 5.90 0.61
N TYR A 168 -10.05 4.99 -0.34
CA TYR A 168 -9.37 3.72 -0.09
C TYR A 168 -7.86 3.77 -0.30
N ILE A 169 -7.27 4.94 -0.24
CA ILE A 169 -5.82 5.15 -0.41
C ILE A 169 -4.98 4.28 0.54
N ALA A 170 -5.36 4.16 1.81
CA ALA A 170 -4.66 3.30 2.78
C ALA A 170 -4.83 1.80 2.49
N ALA A 171 -5.91 1.41 1.81
CA ALA A 171 -6.16 0.05 1.39
C ALA A 171 -5.59 -0.26 0.00
N ARG A 172 -5.05 0.75 -0.70
CA ARG A 172 -4.50 0.64 -2.06
C ARG A 172 -5.48 0.04 -3.06
N ILE A 173 -6.74 0.45 -2.98
CA ILE A 173 -7.79 0.01 -3.89
C ILE A 173 -8.05 1.14 -4.89
N PRO A 174 -7.65 1.01 -6.16
CA PRO A 174 -7.92 2.04 -7.17
C PRO A 174 -9.41 2.28 -7.37
N LEU A 175 -9.79 3.49 -7.79
CA LEU A 175 -11.17 3.90 -7.99
C LEU A 175 -11.97 2.94 -8.87
N GLU A 176 -11.34 2.37 -9.89
CA GLU A 176 -11.96 1.39 -10.80
C GLU A 176 -12.32 0.05 -10.14
N TYR A 177 -11.74 -0.24 -8.96
CA TYR A 177 -12.05 -1.40 -8.13
C TYR A 177 -13.02 -1.08 -7.00
N HIS A 178 -13.49 0.17 -6.89
CA HIS A 178 -14.52 0.51 -5.92
C HIS A 178 -15.84 -0.11 -6.37
N VAL A 179 -16.14 -1.28 -5.84
CA VAL A 179 -17.45 -1.90 -6.04
C VAL A 179 -18.47 -0.96 -5.37
N THR A 180 -19.39 -0.43 -6.16
CA THR A 180 -20.56 0.25 -5.61
C THR A 180 -21.27 -0.76 -4.71
N SER A 181 -21.19 -0.55 -3.40
CA SER A 181 -21.93 -1.35 -2.44
C SER A 181 -23.42 -1.25 -2.78
N PRO A 182 -24.16 -2.37 -2.82
CA PRO A 182 -25.61 -2.30 -3.06
C PRO A 182 -26.36 -1.45 -2.02
N ALA A 183 -25.71 -1.08 -0.92
CA ALA A 183 -26.27 -0.26 0.17
C ALA A 183 -26.30 1.26 -0.11
N SER A 184 -25.81 1.75 -1.24
CA SER A 184 -25.82 3.18 -1.59
C SER A 184 -26.81 3.53 -2.72
N ARG A 185 -27.93 2.80 -2.83
CA ARG A 185 -29.09 3.32 -3.55
C ARG A 185 -30.05 3.94 -2.55
N PRO A 186 -30.46 5.21 -2.77
CA PRO A 186 -31.41 5.92 -1.90
C PRO A 186 -32.76 5.23 -1.84
#